data_a0715ec3cc6dae29f108305ac11a8ea5
#
_entry.id   a0715ec3cc6dae29f108305ac11a8ea5
#
_cell.length_a   1.000
_cell.length_b   1.000
_cell.length_c   1.000
_cell.angle_alpha   90.00
_cell.angle_beta   90.00
_cell.angle_gamma   90.00
#
_symmetry.space_group_name_H-M   'P 1'
#
loop_
_entity.id
_entity.type
_entity.pdbx_description
1 polymer ?
#
loop_
_entity_poly.entity_id
_entity_poly.type
_entity_poly.pdbx_seq_one_letter_code
_entity_poly.pdbx_strand_id
1 'polypeptide(L)'
;RKRIEELLEVVNLTEARNRKLGGFSGGMKQRVLLAQALLNEPQILILDEPTAGLDPKERISIRNYIAELSKDKIILFATHVVSDIECIADKVLLLKSGEIIATGTPVELIESMAGKVGEITCTLDEVGELQKEYKIGNIRQRKNGLALRVVGDELPEEAVKVGDNIDLEDVY
;
A
#
# COMPACT_ATOMS: atom_id res chain seq x y z
N ARG A 1 16.71 0.48 28.97
CA ARG A 1 16.85 1.94 28.75
C ARG A 1 17.53 2.22 27.41
N LYS A 2 18.65 1.54 27.11
CA LYS A 2 19.36 1.66 25.83
C LYS A 2 18.42 1.35 24.63
N ARG A 3 17.65 0.25 24.70
CA ARG A 3 16.69 -0.14 23.67
C ARG A 3 15.61 0.91 23.38
N ILE A 4 15.14 1.62 24.41
CA ILE A 4 14.18 2.72 24.25
C ILE A 4 14.81 3.87 23.47
N GLU A 5 16.05 4.22 23.73
CA GLU A 5 16.76 5.30 23.03
C GLU A 5 16.96 4.94 21.55
N GLU A 6 17.41 3.72 21.25
CA GLU A 6 17.52 3.20 19.89
C GLU A 6 16.19 3.27 19.14
N LEU A 7 15.10 2.81 19.75
CA LEU A 7 13.78 2.84 19.11
C LEU A 7 13.26 4.26 18.90
N LEU A 8 13.53 5.19 19.80
CA LEU A 8 13.16 6.60 19.61
C LEU A 8 13.90 7.25 18.45
N GLU A 9 15.16 6.88 18.20
CA GLU A 9 15.90 7.31 17.02
C GLU A 9 15.28 6.74 15.74
N VAL A 10 15.03 5.44 15.69
CA VAL A 10 14.42 4.75 14.56
C VAL A 10 13.09 5.38 14.14
N VAL A 11 12.23 5.67 15.11
CA VAL A 11 10.92 6.28 14.83
C VAL A 11 10.97 7.82 14.80
N ASN A 12 12.16 8.43 14.80
CA ASN A 12 12.36 9.88 14.76
C ASN A 12 11.55 10.64 15.84
N LEU A 13 11.64 10.19 17.09
CA LEU A 13 10.96 10.80 18.24
C LEU A 13 11.91 11.21 19.37
N THR A 14 13.21 11.20 19.13
CA THR A 14 14.24 11.51 20.16
C THR A 14 14.02 12.88 20.79
N GLU A 15 13.71 13.92 20.01
CA GLU A 15 13.45 15.26 20.54
C GLU A 15 12.14 15.36 21.34
N ALA A 16 11.19 14.48 21.04
CA ALA A 16 9.89 14.45 21.70
C ALA A 16 9.85 13.56 22.96
N ARG A 17 10.96 12.91 23.31
CA ARG A 17 11.05 11.89 24.39
C ARG A 17 10.49 12.31 25.75
N ASN A 18 10.55 13.60 26.06
CA ASN A 18 10.07 14.15 27.33
C ASN A 18 8.66 14.77 27.25
N ARG A 19 8.03 14.77 26.06
CA ARG A 19 6.70 15.32 25.88
C ARG A 19 5.63 14.32 26.28
N LYS A 20 4.49 14.82 26.78
CA LYS A 20 3.32 13.97 27.06
C LYS A 20 2.68 13.50 25.77
N LEU A 21 2.25 12.23 25.70
CA LEU A 21 1.59 11.63 24.54
C LEU A 21 0.31 12.37 24.08
N GLY A 22 -0.37 13.05 25.00
CA GLY A 22 -1.54 13.88 24.68
C GLY A 22 -1.25 15.03 23.72
N GLY A 23 0.00 15.50 23.67
CA GLY A 23 0.45 16.54 22.73
C GLY A 23 1.08 16.02 21.44
N PHE A 24 0.99 14.71 21.17
CA PHE A 24 1.51 14.11 19.94
C PHE A 24 0.50 14.19 18.81
N SER A 25 0.99 14.40 17.58
CA SER A 25 0.19 14.25 16.35
C SER A 25 -0.23 12.78 16.15
N GLY A 26 -1.16 12.53 15.23
CA GLY A 26 -1.57 11.17 14.86
C GLY A 26 -0.38 10.32 14.41
N GLY A 27 0.45 10.84 13.51
CA GLY A 27 1.65 10.15 13.05
C GLY A 27 2.70 9.92 14.14
N MET A 28 2.88 10.87 15.08
CA MET A 28 3.75 10.65 16.23
C MET A 28 3.24 9.52 17.13
N LYS A 29 1.94 9.43 17.35
CA LYS A 29 1.33 8.33 18.13
C LYS A 29 1.53 6.99 17.44
N GLN A 30 1.34 6.93 16.13
CA GLN A 30 1.55 5.71 15.34
C GLN A 30 3.00 5.21 15.45
N ARG A 31 3.96 6.13 15.38
CA ARG A 31 5.39 5.81 15.55
C ARG A 31 5.73 5.32 16.97
N VAL A 32 5.08 5.86 18.00
CA VAL A 32 5.22 5.34 19.38
C VAL A 32 4.68 3.92 19.48
N LEU A 33 3.51 3.62 18.88
CA LEU A 33 2.94 2.28 18.89
C LEU A 33 3.87 1.26 18.22
N LEU A 34 4.49 1.63 17.09
CA LEU A 34 5.48 0.79 16.43
C LEU A 34 6.71 0.56 17.34
N ALA A 35 7.26 1.61 17.94
CA ALA A 35 8.38 1.49 18.88
C ALA A 35 8.02 0.60 20.09
N GLN A 36 6.81 0.72 20.61
CA GLN A 36 6.30 -0.11 21.70
C GLN A 36 6.20 -1.59 21.31
N ALA A 37 5.68 -1.88 20.12
CA ALA A 37 5.58 -3.25 19.60
C ALA A 37 6.95 -3.92 19.47
N LEU A 38 8.00 -3.15 19.18
CA LEU A 38 9.37 -3.61 18.98
C LEU A 38 10.21 -3.69 20.27
N LEU A 39 9.67 -3.22 21.40
CA LEU A 39 10.44 -3.06 22.64
C LEU A 39 11.00 -4.40 23.18
N ASN A 40 10.23 -5.46 23.06
CA ASN A 40 10.57 -6.80 23.54
C ASN A 40 11.18 -7.71 22.44
N GLU A 41 11.58 -7.14 21.32
CA GLU A 41 12.22 -7.87 20.20
C GLU A 41 11.41 -9.12 19.74
N PRO A 42 10.11 -8.98 19.44
CA PRO A 42 9.28 -10.14 19.09
C PRO A 42 9.80 -10.81 17.81
N GLN A 43 9.61 -12.12 17.70
CA GLN A 43 9.87 -12.87 16.47
C GLN A 43 8.75 -12.72 15.44
N ILE A 44 7.53 -12.48 15.91
CA ILE A 44 6.34 -12.24 15.08
C ILE A 44 5.82 -10.86 15.41
N LEU A 45 5.65 -10.02 14.40
CA LEU A 45 5.14 -8.67 14.50
C LEU A 45 3.86 -8.53 13.67
N ILE A 46 2.78 -8.09 14.31
CA ILE A 46 1.50 -7.82 13.63
C ILE A 46 1.30 -6.31 13.62
N LEU A 47 1.21 -5.73 12.43
CA LEU A 47 1.06 -4.31 12.18
C LEU A 47 -0.22 -4.05 11.39
N ASP A 48 -1.11 -3.27 11.97
CA ASP A 48 -2.34 -2.83 11.33
C ASP A 48 -2.21 -1.34 10.98
N GLU A 49 -2.24 -1.04 9.67
CA GLU A 49 -2.09 0.29 9.10
C GLU A 49 -0.89 1.10 9.67
N PRO A 50 0.34 0.54 9.75
CA PRO A 50 1.44 1.17 10.49
C PRO A 50 1.95 2.47 9.86
N THR A 51 1.61 2.74 8.60
CA THR A 51 1.99 3.94 7.85
C THR A 51 0.87 4.96 7.73
N ALA A 52 -0.33 4.67 8.25
CA ALA A 52 -1.47 5.56 8.18
C ALA A 52 -1.22 6.88 8.91
N GLY A 53 -1.61 8.00 8.29
CA GLY A 53 -1.46 9.33 8.88
C GLY A 53 -0.03 9.84 8.98
N LEU A 54 0.94 9.15 8.39
CA LEU A 54 2.32 9.63 8.25
C LEU A 54 2.47 10.52 7.01
N ASP A 55 3.36 11.50 7.10
CA ASP A 55 3.78 12.22 5.90
C ASP A 55 4.62 11.31 4.96
N PRO A 56 4.78 11.67 3.66
CA PRO A 56 5.46 10.80 2.70
C PRO A 56 6.88 10.42 3.10
N LYS A 57 7.63 11.31 3.73
CA LYS A 57 9.00 11.05 4.17
C LYS A 57 9.04 10.07 5.34
N GLU A 58 8.18 10.28 6.32
CA GLU A 58 8.04 9.40 7.48
C GLU A 58 7.57 8.01 7.07
N ARG A 59 6.60 7.92 6.14
CA ARG A 59 6.11 6.67 5.58
C ARG A 59 7.24 5.85 4.96
N ILE A 60 8.06 6.47 4.09
CA ILE A 60 9.22 5.81 3.47
C ILE A 60 10.19 5.30 4.54
N SER A 61 10.49 6.11 5.55
CA SER A 61 11.39 5.72 6.65
C SER A 61 10.89 4.51 7.41
N ILE A 62 9.61 4.51 7.82
CA ILE A 62 8.99 3.39 8.56
C ILE A 62 8.93 2.14 7.69
N ARG A 63 8.55 2.27 6.43
CA ARG A 63 8.50 1.15 5.48
C ARG A 63 9.87 0.49 5.31
N ASN A 64 10.92 1.28 5.09
CA ASN A 64 12.28 0.77 4.97
C ASN A 64 12.75 0.06 6.25
N TYR A 65 12.38 0.59 7.41
CA TYR A 65 12.70 -0.06 8.67
C TYR A 65 11.95 -1.38 8.86
N ILE A 66 10.68 -1.46 8.47
CA ILE A 66 9.91 -2.71 8.48
C ILE A 66 10.54 -3.74 7.53
N ALA A 67 10.95 -3.32 6.33
CA ALA A 67 11.67 -4.18 5.38
C ALA A 67 13.01 -4.70 5.94
N GLU A 68 13.71 -3.91 6.76
CA GLU A 68 14.92 -4.38 7.42
C GLU A 68 14.62 -5.42 8.49
N LEU A 69 13.57 -5.22 9.27
CA LEU A 69 13.13 -6.16 10.30
C LEU A 69 12.66 -7.51 9.75
N SER A 70 12.12 -7.54 8.52
CA SER A 70 11.60 -8.76 7.91
C SER A 70 12.69 -9.79 7.59
N LYS A 71 13.97 -9.41 7.61
CA LYS A 71 15.11 -10.33 7.43
C LYS A 71 15.22 -11.36 8.56
N ASP A 72 14.81 -10.98 9.78
CA ASP A 72 14.97 -11.79 10.98
C ASP A 72 13.64 -12.08 11.69
N LYS A 73 12.51 -11.56 11.18
CA LYS A 73 11.21 -11.62 11.83
C LYS A 73 10.09 -11.96 10.84
N ILE A 74 9.06 -12.60 11.33
CA ILE A 74 7.81 -12.75 10.60
C ILE A 74 6.99 -11.49 10.84
N ILE A 75 6.66 -10.76 9.77
CA ILE A 75 5.86 -9.55 9.84
C ILE A 75 4.55 -9.76 9.10
N LEU A 76 3.44 -9.67 9.83
CA LEU A 76 2.10 -9.60 9.26
C LEU A 76 1.71 -8.12 9.17
N PHE A 77 1.65 -7.60 7.95
CA PHE A 77 1.40 -6.21 7.65
C PHE A 77 0.03 -6.06 6.98
N ALA A 78 -0.96 -5.55 7.71
CA ALA A 78 -2.27 -5.26 7.17
C ALA A 78 -2.34 -3.79 6.73
N THR A 79 -2.72 -3.55 5.48
CA THR A 79 -2.89 -2.19 4.93
C THR A 79 -3.77 -2.19 3.69
N HIS A 80 -4.40 -1.05 3.42
CA HIS A 80 -5.08 -0.76 2.16
C HIS A 80 -4.20 0.06 1.19
N VAL A 81 -2.96 0.35 1.58
CA VAL A 81 -2.02 1.15 0.79
C VAL A 81 -1.15 0.24 -0.04
N VAL A 82 -1.55 0.02 -1.27
CA VAL A 82 -0.93 -0.91 -2.22
C VAL A 82 0.56 -0.63 -2.44
N SER A 83 0.95 0.64 -2.56
CA SER A 83 2.35 1.03 -2.75
C SER A 83 3.30 0.67 -1.60
N ASP A 84 2.78 0.43 -0.40
CA ASP A 84 3.58 -0.07 0.70
C ASP A 84 3.86 -1.57 0.54
N ILE A 85 2.85 -2.32 0.05
CA ILE A 85 2.95 -3.76 -0.18
C ILE A 85 3.97 -4.07 -1.27
N GLU A 86 3.90 -3.37 -2.40
CA GLU A 86 4.83 -3.57 -3.54
C GLU A 86 6.30 -3.46 -3.16
N CYS A 87 6.60 -2.64 -2.15
CA CYS A 87 7.97 -2.37 -1.75
C CYS A 87 8.55 -3.37 -0.75
N ILE A 88 7.70 -4.02 0.07
CA ILE A 88 8.19 -4.77 1.25
C ILE A 88 7.62 -6.18 1.39
N ALA A 89 6.56 -6.52 0.67
CA ALA A 89 5.90 -7.81 0.86
C ALA A 89 6.57 -8.93 0.04
N ASP A 90 6.96 -9.99 0.72
CA ASP A 90 7.36 -11.25 0.07
C ASP A 90 6.12 -12.02 -0.40
N LYS A 91 5.02 -11.92 0.34
CA LYS A 91 3.77 -12.60 0.06
C LYS A 91 2.57 -11.72 0.39
N VAL A 92 1.61 -11.70 -0.50
CA VAL A 92 0.36 -10.94 -0.38
C VAL A 92 -0.82 -11.90 -0.23
N LEU A 93 -1.74 -11.53 0.64
CA LEU A 93 -3.04 -12.16 0.82
C LEU A 93 -4.11 -11.09 0.57
N LEU A 94 -4.91 -11.25 -0.49
CA LEU A 94 -6.04 -10.35 -0.76
C LEU A 94 -7.29 -10.85 -0.05
N LEU A 95 -7.84 -10.02 0.83
CA LEU A 95 -9.07 -10.32 1.57
C LEU A 95 -10.23 -9.52 1.00
N LYS A 96 -11.36 -10.21 0.80
CA LYS A 96 -12.63 -9.59 0.44
C LYS A 96 -13.76 -10.26 1.21
N SER A 97 -14.55 -9.46 1.92
CA SER A 97 -15.71 -9.95 2.71
C SER A 97 -15.37 -11.10 3.68
N GLY A 98 -14.14 -11.09 4.24
CA GLY A 98 -13.67 -12.11 5.20
C GLY A 98 -13.08 -13.37 4.56
N GLU A 99 -13.00 -13.44 3.23
CA GLU A 99 -12.43 -14.55 2.50
C GLU A 99 -11.13 -14.15 1.79
N ILE A 100 -10.17 -15.06 1.72
CA ILE A 100 -8.95 -14.87 0.93
C ILE A 100 -9.29 -15.18 -0.52
N ILE A 101 -9.26 -14.15 -1.38
CA ILE A 101 -9.60 -14.26 -2.80
C ILE A 101 -8.39 -14.48 -3.71
N ALA A 102 -7.21 -14.07 -3.27
CA ALA A 102 -5.96 -14.31 -3.99
C ALA A 102 -4.77 -14.37 -3.01
N THR A 103 -3.74 -15.10 -3.40
CA THR A 103 -2.47 -15.17 -2.66
C THR A 103 -1.33 -15.40 -3.64
N GLY A 104 -0.20 -14.73 -3.41
CA GLY A 104 1.00 -14.83 -4.25
C GLY A 104 2.04 -13.81 -3.84
N THR A 105 3.17 -13.80 -4.51
CA THR A 105 4.09 -12.66 -4.48
C THR A 105 3.47 -11.46 -5.21
N PRO A 106 3.90 -10.21 -4.95
CA PRO A 106 3.46 -9.06 -5.74
C PRO A 106 3.59 -9.29 -7.25
N VAL A 107 4.70 -9.86 -7.69
CA VAL A 107 4.98 -10.15 -9.11
C VAL A 107 3.98 -11.16 -9.69
N GLU A 108 3.75 -12.29 -9.01
CA GLU A 108 2.79 -13.31 -9.47
C GLU A 108 1.37 -12.74 -9.58
N LEU A 109 0.96 -11.89 -8.65
CA LEU A 109 -0.35 -11.25 -8.69
C LEU A 109 -0.47 -10.27 -9.86
N ILE A 110 0.55 -9.44 -10.12
CA ILE A 110 0.60 -8.53 -11.25
C ILE A 110 0.57 -9.33 -12.58
N GLU A 111 1.36 -10.38 -12.69
CA GLU A 111 1.40 -11.25 -13.88
C GLU A 111 0.04 -11.92 -14.15
N SER A 112 -0.73 -12.25 -13.11
CA SER A 112 -2.08 -12.82 -13.26
C SER A 112 -3.08 -11.87 -13.94
N MET A 113 -2.76 -10.58 -13.97
CA MET A 113 -3.55 -9.54 -14.62
C MET A 113 -3.15 -9.28 -16.09
N ALA A 114 -2.15 -10.01 -16.60
CA ALA A 114 -1.71 -9.85 -17.97
C ALA A 114 -2.86 -10.04 -18.97
N GLY A 115 -3.06 -9.04 -19.83
CA GLY A 115 -4.14 -9.02 -20.81
C GLY A 115 -5.54 -8.66 -20.27
N LYS A 116 -5.70 -8.45 -18.97
CA LYS A 116 -6.96 -8.10 -18.32
C LYS A 116 -7.06 -6.61 -17.96
N VAL A 117 -6.04 -5.84 -18.23
CA VAL A 117 -5.98 -4.39 -17.96
C VAL A 117 -5.84 -3.63 -19.25
N GLY A 118 -6.69 -2.62 -19.44
CA GLY A 118 -6.68 -1.73 -20.58
C GLY A 118 -6.89 -0.28 -20.20
N GLU A 119 -6.57 0.65 -21.10
CA GLU A 119 -6.86 2.08 -20.95
C GLU A 119 -7.82 2.53 -22.08
N ILE A 120 -8.90 3.22 -21.69
CA ILE A 120 -9.82 3.91 -22.60
C ILE A 120 -9.56 5.41 -22.49
N THR A 121 -9.36 6.09 -23.62
CA THR A 121 -9.28 7.56 -23.62
C THR A 121 -10.68 8.12 -23.89
N CYS A 122 -11.16 8.99 -23.00
CA CYS A 122 -12.49 9.59 -23.09
C CYS A 122 -12.50 11.05 -22.63
N THR A 123 -13.64 11.70 -22.86
CA THR A 123 -13.97 13.03 -22.32
C THR A 123 -14.58 12.92 -20.93
N LEU A 124 -14.68 14.05 -20.21
CA LEU A 124 -15.28 14.07 -18.87
C LEU A 124 -16.76 13.64 -18.89
N ASP A 125 -17.48 13.95 -19.95
CA ASP A 125 -18.91 13.64 -20.08
C ASP A 125 -19.17 12.14 -20.25
N GLU A 126 -18.26 11.41 -20.88
CA GLU A 126 -18.35 9.97 -21.14
C GLU A 126 -18.00 9.10 -19.90
N VAL A 127 -17.30 9.65 -18.93
CA VAL A 127 -16.85 8.90 -17.72
C VAL A 127 -18.01 8.23 -17.01
N GLY A 128 -19.14 8.95 -16.84
CA GLY A 128 -20.30 8.44 -16.10
C GLY A 128 -21.01 7.26 -16.78
N GLU A 129 -20.93 7.14 -18.08
CA GLU A 129 -21.47 6.01 -18.84
C GLU A 129 -20.54 4.82 -18.78
N LEU A 130 -19.25 5.05 -19.03
CA LEU A 130 -18.21 4.02 -18.95
C LEU A 130 -18.10 3.38 -17.55
N GLN A 131 -18.29 4.15 -16.47
CA GLN A 131 -18.30 3.63 -15.11
C GLN A 131 -19.50 2.71 -14.80
N LYS A 132 -20.59 2.80 -15.55
CA LYS A 132 -21.74 1.89 -15.40
C LYS A 132 -21.54 0.57 -16.12
N GLU A 133 -20.75 0.60 -17.20
CA GLU A 133 -20.53 -0.53 -18.09
C GLU A 133 -19.31 -1.35 -17.71
N TYR A 134 -18.23 -0.66 -17.27
CA TYR A 134 -16.94 -1.29 -16.99
C TYR A 134 -16.48 -1.07 -15.55
N LYS A 135 -15.67 -2.01 -15.06
CA LYS A 135 -14.93 -1.83 -13.81
C LYS A 135 -13.76 -0.86 -14.06
N ILE A 136 -13.88 0.35 -13.53
CA ILE A 136 -12.85 1.38 -13.62
C ILE A 136 -11.97 1.30 -12.36
N GLY A 137 -10.69 0.96 -12.53
CA GLY A 137 -9.70 0.95 -11.45
C GLY A 137 -9.19 2.35 -11.13
N ASN A 138 -8.77 3.11 -12.15
CA ASN A 138 -8.17 4.43 -11.97
C ASN A 138 -8.54 5.38 -13.13
N ILE A 139 -8.56 6.68 -12.83
CA ILE A 139 -8.79 7.75 -13.82
C ILE A 139 -7.60 8.69 -13.78
N ARG A 140 -6.90 8.85 -14.89
CA ARG A 140 -5.71 9.73 -15.01
C ARG A 140 -5.95 10.83 -16.02
N GLN A 141 -5.57 12.06 -15.68
CA GLN A 141 -5.62 13.16 -16.62
C GLN A 141 -4.49 13.05 -17.65
N ARG A 142 -4.81 13.18 -18.92
CA ARG A 142 -3.88 13.21 -20.05
C ARG A 142 -4.01 14.54 -20.80
N LYS A 143 -3.07 14.85 -21.69
CA LYS A 143 -3.11 16.10 -22.51
C LYS A 143 -4.38 16.23 -23.34
N ASN A 144 -4.95 15.12 -23.82
CA ASN A 144 -6.07 15.08 -24.77
C ASN A 144 -7.35 14.48 -24.15
N GLY A 145 -7.53 14.52 -22.82
CA GLY A 145 -8.71 13.97 -22.15
C GLY A 145 -8.37 13.19 -20.91
N LEU A 146 -9.20 12.22 -20.60
CA LEU A 146 -9.01 11.32 -19.46
C LEU A 146 -8.65 9.92 -19.96
N ALA A 147 -7.74 9.25 -19.27
CA ALA A 147 -7.46 7.83 -19.46
C ALA A 147 -8.11 7.07 -18.29
N LEU A 148 -9.08 6.23 -18.62
CA LEU A 148 -9.77 5.33 -17.69
C LEU A 148 -9.10 3.97 -17.73
N ARG A 149 -8.63 3.51 -16.60
CA ARG A 149 -8.07 2.18 -16.47
C ARG A 149 -9.17 1.17 -16.19
N VAL A 150 -9.39 0.27 -17.13
CA VAL A 150 -10.44 -0.76 -17.07
C VAL A 150 -9.83 -2.12 -16.77
N VAL A 151 -10.50 -2.90 -15.94
CA VAL A 151 -10.04 -4.22 -15.50
C VAL A 151 -11.16 -5.23 -15.75
N GLY A 152 -10.84 -6.34 -16.44
CA GLY A 152 -11.81 -7.40 -16.73
C GLY A 152 -11.19 -8.54 -17.53
N ASP A 153 -11.84 -9.70 -17.52
CA ASP A 153 -11.43 -10.84 -18.35
C ASP A 153 -11.64 -10.56 -19.87
N GLU A 154 -12.63 -9.74 -20.19
CA GLU A 154 -12.88 -9.21 -21.54
C GLU A 154 -12.76 -7.69 -21.49
N LEU A 155 -11.85 -7.15 -22.28
CA LEU A 155 -11.65 -5.70 -22.38
C LEU A 155 -12.50 -5.14 -23.52
N PRO A 156 -13.00 -3.88 -23.41
CA PRO A 156 -13.67 -3.17 -24.50
C PRO A 156 -12.81 -3.12 -25.76
N GLU A 157 -13.45 -3.13 -26.94
CA GLU A 157 -12.73 -3.06 -28.22
C GLU A 157 -11.87 -1.79 -28.36
N GLU A 158 -12.34 -0.67 -27.78
CA GLU A 158 -11.65 0.61 -27.76
C GLU A 158 -10.51 0.68 -26.73
N ALA A 159 -10.42 -0.28 -25.81
CA ALA A 159 -9.37 -0.28 -24.79
C ALA A 159 -8.02 -0.69 -25.37
N VAL A 160 -7.03 0.14 -25.17
CA VAL A 160 -5.65 -0.20 -25.46
C VAL A 160 -5.10 -1.05 -24.30
N LYS A 161 -4.71 -2.29 -24.59
CA LYS A 161 -4.14 -3.17 -23.57
C LYS A 161 -2.90 -2.55 -22.94
N VAL A 162 -2.87 -2.58 -21.63
CA VAL A 162 -1.69 -2.16 -20.85
C VAL A 162 -0.74 -3.34 -20.79
N GLY A 163 0.49 -3.14 -21.30
CA GLY A 163 1.54 -4.16 -21.25
C GLY A 163 2.25 -4.19 -19.91
N ASP A 164 3.51 -3.71 -19.87
CA ASP A 164 4.39 -3.76 -18.70
C ASP A 164 4.05 -2.76 -17.59
N ASN A 165 3.00 -1.94 -17.75
CA ASN A 165 2.58 -0.92 -16.78
C ASN A 165 1.42 -1.37 -15.88
N ILE A 166 1.25 -2.67 -15.70
CA ILE A 166 0.30 -3.23 -14.72
C ILE A 166 0.94 -3.11 -13.35
N ASP A 167 0.19 -2.66 -12.36
CA ASP A 167 0.61 -2.53 -10.97
C ASP A 167 -0.32 -3.31 -10.02
N LEU A 168 0.05 -3.38 -8.75
CA LEU A 168 -0.73 -4.12 -7.77
C LEU A 168 -2.09 -3.45 -7.47
N GLU A 169 -2.27 -2.14 -7.80
CA GLU A 169 -3.57 -1.47 -7.72
C GLU A 169 -4.59 -2.08 -8.69
N ASP A 170 -4.13 -2.63 -9.83
CA ASP A 170 -5.01 -3.30 -10.80
C ASP A 170 -5.54 -4.65 -10.31
N VAL A 171 -4.84 -5.25 -9.34
CA VAL A 171 -5.24 -6.53 -8.72
C VAL A 171 -6.28 -6.31 -7.62
N TYR A 172 -6.24 -5.16 -6.96
CA TYR A 172 -7.07 -4.79 -5.80
C TYR A 172 -8.46 -4.29 -6.21
#